data_8f5459eeefaafe58092a4093453a39d6
#
_entry.id   8f5459eeefaafe58092a4093453a39d6
#
_cell.length_a   1.000
_cell.length_b   1.000
_cell.length_c   1.000
_cell.angle_alpha   90.00
_cell.angle_beta   90.00
_cell.angle_gamma   90.00
#
_symmetry.space_group_name_H-M   'P 1'
#
loop_
_entity.id
_entity.type
_entity.pdbx_description
1 polymer ?
#
loop_
_entity_poly.entity_id
_entity_poly.type
_entity_poly.pdbx_seq_one_letter_code
_entity_poly.pdbx_strand_id
1 'polypeptide(L)'
;LIFNNINKNVNGSLDVVIGIAASGNTPYVIGGLKKARENNIITGSISCNSESLISKEADYPIELIVGPEFLTGSTRMKAGTSQKLVLNMISTSVMIKLGRIYGNKMIDMQLSNKKLVQRGVEMIVEELHIDEKMALELLKKHKSVRAVLLAENKNLEI
;
A
#
# COMPACT_ATOMS: atom_id res chain seq x y z
N LEU A 1 9.95 23.77 7.02
CA LEU A 1 8.86 23.64 6.03
C LEU A 1 8.15 22.28 6.11
N ILE A 2 8.87 21.17 6.37
CA ILE A 2 8.34 19.82 6.38
C ILE A 2 7.57 19.51 7.67
N PHE A 3 8.06 19.98 8.80
CA PHE A 3 7.44 19.80 10.12
C PHE A 3 6.01 20.33 10.19
N ASN A 4 5.71 21.40 9.45
CA ASN A 4 4.37 21.99 9.39
C ASN A 4 3.39 21.14 8.55
N ASN A 5 3.88 20.29 7.65
CA ASN A 5 3.01 19.44 6.83
C ASN A 5 2.63 18.13 7.53
N ILE A 6 3.49 17.57 8.37
CA ILE A 6 3.16 16.40 9.19
C ILE A 6 2.01 16.79 10.13
N ASN A 7 2.13 17.89 10.87
CA ASN A 7 1.09 18.30 11.83
C ASN A 7 -0.26 18.70 11.21
N LYS A 8 -0.31 19.01 9.92
CA LYS A 8 -1.57 19.38 9.23
C LYS A 8 -2.36 18.19 8.68
N ASN A 9 -1.69 17.07 8.44
CA ASN A 9 -2.27 15.95 7.72
C ASN A 9 -2.32 14.65 8.54
N VAL A 10 -1.95 14.70 9.82
CA VAL A 10 -1.85 13.51 10.67
C VAL A 10 -2.87 13.57 11.80
N ASN A 11 -3.69 12.54 11.90
CA ASN A 11 -4.77 12.39 12.90
C ASN A 11 -4.34 11.51 14.11
N GLY A 12 -3.12 11.70 14.60
CA GLY A 12 -2.66 11.06 15.83
C GLY A 12 -2.53 9.52 15.74
N SER A 13 -3.27 8.80 16.55
CA SER A 13 -3.11 7.34 16.73
C SER A 13 -3.49 6.44 15.54
N LEU A 14 -4.08 7.00 14.48
CA LEU A 14 -4.48 6.25 13.29
C LEU A 14 -3.48 6.34 12.14
N ASP A 15 -2.46 7.19 12.27
CA ASP A 15 -1.50 7.42 11.21
C ASP A 15 -0.17 6.69 11.47
N VAL A 16 0.52 6.36 10.39
CA VAL A 16 1.86 5.78 10.39
C VAL A 16 2.76 6.60 9.46
N VAL A 17 3.96 6.94 9.92
CA VAL A 17 4.98 7.59 9.08
C VAL A 17 6.07 6.59 8.73
N ILE A 18 6.29 6.39 7.43
CA ILE A 18 7.37 5.50 6.94
C ILE A 18 8.47 6.34 6.30
N GLY A 19 9.65 6.33 6.91
CA GLY A 19 10.86 6.98 6.40
C GLY A 19 11.59 6.06 5.42
N ILE A 20 11.83 6.52 4.19
CA ILE A 20 12.49 5.72 3.15
C ILE A 20 13.77 6.41 2.71
N ALA A 21 14.91 5.77 2.93
CA ALA A 21 16.21 6.23 2.46
C ALA A 21 17.13 5.04 2.23
N ALA A 22 17.59 4.83 0.99
CA ALA A 22 18.47 3.69 0.66
C ALA A 22 19.75 3.70 1.50
N SER A 23 20.42 4.84 1.66
CA SER A 23 21.60 4.97 2.54
C SER A 23 21.27 4.84 4.02
N GLY A 24 20.02 5.13 4.41
CA GLY A 24 19.58 5.16 5.79
C GLY A 24 20.08 6.37 6.61
N ASN A 25 20.77 7.32 5.98
CA ASN A 25 21.44 8.43 6.69
C ASN A 25 20.96 9.83 6.24
N THR A 26 19.84 9.91 5.52
CA THR A 26 19.32 11.17 5.00
C THR A 26 18.76 12.03 6.14
N PRO A 27 19.36 13.22 6.45
CA PRO A 27 18.97 14.04 7.60
C PRO A 27 17.50 14.44 7.61
N TYR A 28 16.93 14.68 6.44
CA TYR A 28 15.53 14.98 6.24
C TYR A 28 14.62 13.86 6.79
N VAL A 29 14.93 12.59 6.43
CA VAL A 29 14.12 11.43 6.85
C VAL A 29 14.29 11.19 8.34
N ILE A 30 15.51 11.30 8.86
CA ILE A 30 15.81 11.20 10.30
C ILE A 30 14.97 12.22 11.08
N GLY A 31 15.01 13.49 10.66
CA GLY A 31 14.25 14.56 11.32
C GLY A 31 12.73 14.34 11.25
N GLY A 32 12.24 13.81 10.13
CA GLY A 32 10.82 13.45 9.96
C GLY A 32 10.38 12.34 10.92
N LEU A 33 11.17 11.26 11.05
CA LEU A 33 10.88 10.16 11.97
C LEU A 33 10.91 10.61 13.44
N LYS A 34 11.95 11.38 13.85
CA LYS A 34 12.01 11.97 15.19
C LYS A 34 10.77 12.79 15.51
N LYS A 35 10.38 13.67 14.57
CA LYS A 35 9.20 14.51 14.76
C LYS A 35 7.90 13.71 14.85
N ALA A 36 7.76 12.65 14.07
CA ALA A 36 6.61 11.76 14.14
C ALA A 36 6.52 11.09 15.53
N ARG A 37 7.64 10.55 16.05
CA ARG A 37 7.70 9.94 17.37
C ARG A 37 7.40 10.93 18.51
N GLU A 38 7.93 12.16 18.45
CA GLU A 38 7.60 13.23 19.41
C GLU A 38 6.09 13.53 19.48
N ASN A 39 5.35 13.24 18.40
CA ASN A 39 3.90 13.40 18.33
C ASN A 39 3.13 12.08 18.55
N ASN A 40 3.79 11.05 19.08
CA ASN A 40 3.22 9.72 19.33
C ASN A 40 2.62 9.04 18.09
N ILE A 41 3.23 9.28 16.93
CA ILE A 41 2.86 8.64 15.67
C ILE A 41 3.75 7.42 15.47
N ILE A 42 3.16 6.29 15.13
CA ILE A 42 3.89 5.06 14.82
C ILE A 42 4.81 5.29 13.62
N THR A 43 6.06 4.85 13.73
CA THR A 43 7.05 5.05 12.67
C THR A 43 7.60 3.73 12.13
N GLY A 44 7.75 3.69 10.80
CA GLY A 44 8.51 2.65 10.11
C GLY A 44 9.71 3.25 9.37
N SER A 45 10.70 2.44 9.06
CA SER A 45 11.77 2.85 8.15
C SER A 45 12.12 1.76 7.15
N ILE A 46 12.59 2.18 5.96
CA ILE A 46 13.11 1.28 4.93
C ILE A 46 14.49 1.81 4.50
N SER A 47 15.53 1.02 4.76
CA SER A 47 16.90 1.31 4.36
C SER A 47 17.54 0.13 3.63
N CYS A 48 18.68 0.35 2.95
CA CYS A 48 19.44 -0.72 2.32
C CYS A 48 20.80 -0.98 3.02
N ASN A 49 20.96 -0.44 4.22
CA ASN A 49 22.12 -0.67 5.08
C ASN A 49 21.69 -1.07 6.48
N SER A 50 22.46 -1.96 7.10
CA SER A 50 22.24 -2.38 8.47
C SER A 50 22.53 -1.25 9.46
N GLU A 51 21.83 -1.27 10.60
CA GLU A 51 22.00 -0.35 11.72
C GLU A 51 22.01 1.14 11.32
N SER A 52 21.24 1.49 10.28
CA SER A 52 21.20 2.83 9.74
C SER A 52 20.57 3.83 10.74
N LEU A 53 20.87 5.13 10.56
CA LEU A 53 20.34 6.15 11.44
C LEU A 53 18.80 6.20 11.42
N ILE A 54 18.16 6.00 10.24
CA ILE A 54 16.70 5.94 10.18
C ILE A 54 16.14 4.69 10.85
N SER A 55 16.87 3.57 10.82
CA SER A 55 16.45 2.34 11.52
C SER A 55 16.42 2.52 13.04
N LYS A 56 17.40 3.25 13.60
CA LYS A 56 17.45 3.56 15.03
C LYS A 56 16.36 4.53 15.50
N GLU A 57 15.84 5.35 14.58
CA GLU A 57 14.77 6.32 14.87
C GLU A 57 13.36 5.79 14.61
N ALA A 58 13.20 4.58 14.06
CA ALA A 58 11.90 4.02 13.75
C ALA A 58 11.49 2.94 14.77
N ASP A 59 10.18 2.82 15.03
CA ASP A 59 9.62 1.74 15.85
C ASP A 59 9.66 0.39 15.11
N TYR A 60 9.50 0.43 13.78
CA TYR A 60 9.51 -0.74 12.89
C TYR A 60 10.50 -0.56 11.73
N PRO A 61 11.79 -0.87 11.94
CA PRO A 61 12.79 -0.78 10.88
C PRO A 61 12.76 -1.99 9.94
N ILE A 62 12.90 -1.73 8.64
CA ILE A 62 13.09 -2.73 7.58
C ILE A 62 14.44 -2.46 6.92
N GLU A 63 15.37 -3.38 7.05
CA GLU A 63 16.73 -3.28 6.51
C GLU A 63 16.93 -4.29 5.38
N LEU A 64 17.11 -3.79 4.17
CA LEU A 64 17.26 -4.55 2.94
C LEU A 64 18.74 -4.65 2.57
N ILE A 65 19.41 -5.64 3.05
CA ILE A 65 20.86 -5.79 2.85
C ILE A 65 21.14 -6.36 1.46
N VAL A 66 21.28 -5.48 0.48
CA VAL A 66 21.43 -5.82 -0.95
C VAL A 66 22.89 -5.90 -1.42
N GLY A 67 23.84 -5.57 -0.54
CA GLY A 67 25.27 -5.48 -0.87
C GLY A 67 25.61 -4.29 -1.80
N PRO A 68 26.85 -4.22 -2.29
CA PRO A 68 27.30 -3.09 -3.10
C PRO A 68 26.59 -3.02 -4.45
N GLU A 69 26.32 -1.79 -4.89
CA GLU A 69 25.82 -1.54 -6.24
C GLU A 69 26.93 -1.79 -7.29
N PHE A 70 26.53 -2.08 -8.53
CA PHE A 70 27.48 -2.18 -9.66
C PHE A 70 28.22 -0.84 -9.88
N LEU A 71 27.48 0.27 -9.82
CA LEU A 71 28.07 1.61 -9.80
C LEU A 71 28.16 2.07 -8.34
N THR A 72 29.34 2.05 -7.78
CA THR A 72 29.60 2.41 -6.38
C THR A 72 29.00 3.78 -6.03
N GLY A 73 28.27 3.84 -4.93
CA GLY A 73 27.62 5.05 -4.45
C GLY A 73 26.27 5.40 -5.11
N SER A 74 25.88 4.67 -6.18
CA SER A 74 24.61 4.90 -6.87
C SER A 74 23.53 3.89 -6.41
N THR A 75 22.76 4.25 -5.41
CA THR A 75 21.71 3.40 -4.79
C THR A 75 20.42 3.32 -5.63
N ARG A 76 20.51 2.91 -6.88
CA ARG A 76 19.40 2.91 -7.83
C ARG A 76 18.99 1.53 -8.36
N MET A 77 19.93 0.61 -8.53
CA MET A 77 19.67 -0.72 -9.11
C MET A 77 19.16 -1.68 -8.04
N LYS A 78 20.05 -2.24 -7.20
CA LYS A 78 19.68 -3.19 -6.16
C LYS A 78 18.81 -2.52 -5.09
N ALA A 79 19.22 -1.38 -4.57
CA ALA A 79 18.51 -0.65 -3.54
C ALA A 79 17.11 -0.20 -4.02
N GLY A 80 17.04 0.47 -5.16
CA GLY A 80 15.74 0.93 -5.70
C GLY A 80 14.80 -0.23 -6.03
N THR A 81 15.30 -1.34 -6.57
CA THR A 81 14.48 -2.53 -6.86
C THR A 81 13.96 -3.16 -5.57
N SER A 82 14.81 -3.36 -4.56
CA SER A 82 14.39 -3.96 -3.29
C SER A 82 13.38 -3.07 -2.54
N GLN A 83 13.59 -1.76 -2.51
CA GLN A 83 12.63 -0.82 -1.92
C GLN A 83 11.25 -0.89 -2.62
N LYS A 84 11.24 -0.92 -3.96
CA LYS A 84 10.00 -1.09 -4.73
C LYS A 84 9.29 -2.39 -4.35
N LEU A 85 10.00 -3.50 -4.26
CA LEU A 85 9.41 -4.80 -3.90
C LEU A 85 8.78 -4.76 -2.50
N VAL A 86 9.48 -4.20 -1.52
CA VAL A 86 8.97 -4.07 -0.14
C VAL A 86 7.73 -3.17 -0.09
N LEU A 87 7.75 -2.03 -0.79
CA LEU A 87 6.58 -1.14 -0.87
C LEU A 87 5.37 -1.84 -1.49
N ASN A 88 5.58 -2.64 -2.54
CA ASN A 88 4.52 -3.45 -3.14
C ASN A 88 4.01 -4.52 -2.17
N MET A 89 4.89 -5.20 -1.43
CA MET A 89 4.49 -6.17 -0.41
C MET A 89 3.68 -5.51 0.71
N ILE A 90 4.12 -4.37 1.22
CA ILE A 90 3.40 -3.63 2.27
C ILE A 90 2.01 -3.22 1.77
N SER A 91 1.92 -2.56 0.61
CA SER A 91 0.64 -2.09 0.09
C SER A 91 -0.32 -3.24 -0.21
N THR A 92 0.16 -4.33 -0.80
CA THR A 92 -0.66 -5.51 -1.08
C THR A 92 -1.12 -6.18 0.22
N SER A 93 -0.23 -6.35 1.19
CA SER A 93 -0.58 -6.93 2.50
C SER A 93 -1.61 -6.10 3.26
N VAL A 94 -1.50 -4.77 3.19
CA VAL A 94 -2.49 -3.85 3.76
C VAL A 94 -3.86 -4.04 3.11
N MET A 95 -3.93 -4.14 1.78
CA MET A 95 -5.20 -4.37 1.08
C MET A 95 -5.82 -5.73 1.40
N ILE A 96 -5.01 -6.77 1.56
CA ILE A 96 -5.46 -8.09 2.03
C ILE A 96 -6.03 -7.98 3.45
N LYS A 97 -5.28 -7.37 4.37
CA LYS A 97 -5.69 -7.19 5.78
C LYS A 97 -6.96 -6.35 5.95
N LEU A 98 -7.17 -5.40 5.06
CA LEU A 98 -8.39 -4.58 5.02
C LEU A 98 -9.59 -5.30 4.37
N GLY A 99 -9.45 -6.57 3.97
CA GLY A 99 -10.51 -7.32 3.31
C GLY A 99 -10.89 -6.76 1.93
N ARG A 100 -9.95 -6.06 1.24
CA ARG A 100 -10.21 -5.45 -0.09
C ARG A 100 -10.06 -6.44 -1.24
N ILE A 101 -9.69 -7.67 -0.94
CA ILE A 101 -9.41 -8.73 -1.90
C ILE A 101 -10.38 -9.88 -1.66
N TYR A 102 -10.87 -10.45 -2.76
CA TYR A 102 -11.62 -11.70 -2.80
C TYR A 102 -10.91 -12.66 -3.74
N GLY A 103 -10.51 -13.84 -3.25
CA GLY A 103 -9.59 -14.71 -3.96
C GLY A 103 -8.27 -14.00 -4.27
N ASN A 104 -7.95 -13.82 -5.54
CA ASN A 104 -6.79 -13.08 -6.02
C ASN A 104 -7.15 -11.73 -6.68
N LYS A 105 -8.38 -11.24 -6.47
CA LYS A 105 -8.93 -10.07 -7.15
C LYS A 105 -9.23 -8.94 -6.19
N MET A 106 -8.86 -7.71 -6.59
CA MET A 106 -9.26 -6.49 -5.89
C MET A 106 -10.72 -6.18 -6.22
N ILE A 107 -11.65 -6.38 -5.28
CA ILE A 107 -13.09 -6.17 -5.51
C ILE A 107 -13.58 -4.76 -5.18
N ASP A 108 -12.79 -4.00 -4.41
CA ASP A 108 -13.14 -2.63 -4.01
C ASP A 108 -12.45 -1.58 -4.89
N MET A 109 -12.21 -1.89 -6.16
CA MET A 109 -11.64 -0.91 -7.09
C MET A 109 -12.66 0.17 -7.43
N GLN A 110 -12.16 1.41 -7.62
CA GLN A 110 -12.98 2.50 -8.12
C GLN A 110 -13.24 2.34 -9.61
N LEU A 111 -14.50 2.35 -10.01
CA LEU A 111 -14.94 2.18 -11.41
C LEU A 111 -14.81 3.49 -12.21
N SER A 112 -13.63 4.12 -12.19
CA SER A 112 -13.40 5.47 -12.70
C SER A 112 -13.19 5.56 -14.22
N ASN A 113 -13.01 4.44 -14.91
CA ASN A 113 -12.82 4.39 -16.35
C ASN A 113 -13.38 3.10 -16.96
N LYS A 114 -13.49 3.07 -18.30
CA LYS A 114 -14.05 1.92 -19.02
C LYS A 114 -13.33 0.61 -18.75
N LYS A 115 -11.99 0.63 -18.62
CA LYS A 115 -11.19 -0.57 -18.32
C LYS A 115 -11.52 -1.15 -16.95
N LEU A 116 -11.69 -0.31 -15.93
CA LEU A 116 -12.04 -0.76 -14.58
C LEU A 116 -13.48 -1.25 -14.49
N VAL A 117 -14.41 -0.61 -15.22
CA VAL A 117 -15.79 -1.11 -15.33
C VAL A 117 -15.81 -2.48 -16.00
N GLN A 118 -15.11 -2.66 -17.13
CA GLN A 118 -15.03 -3.95 -17.82
C GLN A 118 -14.45 -5.03 -16.91
N ARG A 119 -13.37 -4.73 -16.20
CA ARG A 119 -12.78 -5.64 -15.22
C ARG A 119 -13.75 -6.01 -14.08
N GLY A 120 -14.58 -5.05 -13.63
CA GLY A 120 -15.64 -5.31 -12.65
C GLY A 120 -16.72 -6.25 -13.19
N VAL A 121 -17.13 -6.08 -14.45
CA VAL A 121 -18.07 -6.97 -15.14
C VAL A 121 -17.49 -8.38 -15.25
N GLU A 122 -16.25 -8.52 -15.72
CA GLU A 122 -15.56 -9.82 -15.83
C GLU A 122 -15.51 -10.58 -14.49
N MET A 123 -15.22 -9.87 -13.39
CA MET A 123 -15.23 -10.47 -12.05
C MET A 123 -16.62 -10.99 -11.66
N ILE A 124 -17.68 -10.24 -11.96
CA ILE A 124 -19.05 -10.64 -11.66
C ILE A 124 -19.49 -11.83 -12.52
N VAL A 125 -19.19 -11.81 -13.82
CA VAL A 125 -19.45 -12.92 -14.74
C VAL A 125 -18.80 -14.21 -14.22
N GLU A 126 -17.53 -14.15 -13.85
CA GLU A 126 -16.77 -15.31 -13.39
C GLU A 126 -17.30 -15.84 -12.06
N GLU A 127 -17.69 -14.98 -11.13
CA GLU A 127 -18.10 -15.37 -9.79
C GLU A 127 -19.55 -15.85 -9.73
N LEU A 128 -20.45 -15.20 -10.48
CA LEU A 128 -21.88 -15.52 -10.48
C LEU A 128 -22.29 -16.44 -11.65
N HIS A 129 -21.37 -16.73 -12.58
CA HIS A 129 -21.63 -17.54 -13.78
C HIS A 129 -22.80 -17.03 -14.64
N ILE A 130 -22.91 -15.68 -14.79
CA ILE A 130 -23.93 -14.98 -15.57
C ILE A 130 -23.31 -14.34 -16.81
N ASP A 131 -24.14 -13.89 -17.74
CA ASP A 131 -23.68 -13.19 -18.94
C ASP A 131 -23.24 -11.74 -18.64
N GLU A 132 -22.42 -11.17 -19.56
CA GLU A 132 -21.85 -9.82 -19.40
C GLU A 132 -22.92 -8.72 -19.30
N LYS A 133 -24.06 -8.87 -20.01
CA LYS A 133 -25.13 -7.87 -20.01
C LYS A 133 -25.78 -7.80 -18.63
N MET A 134 -26.08 -8.95 -18.05
CA MET A 134 -26.65 -9.04 -16.71
C MET A 134 -25.65 -8.55 -15.66
N ALA A 135 -24.37 -8.93 -15.76
CA ALA A 135 -23.33 -8.46 -14.86
C ALA A 135 -23.15 -6.94 -14.90
N LEU A 136 -23.22 -6.33 -16.11
CA LEU A 136 -23.15 -4.88 -16.26
C LEU A 136 -24.38 -4.17 -15.65
N GLU A 137 -25.57 -4.71 -15.81
CA GLU A 137 -26.80 -4.20 -15.20
C GLU A 137 -26.71 -4.24 -13.67
N LEU A 138 -26.27 -5.35 -13.10
CA LEU A 138 -26.05 -5.49 -11.66
C LEU A 138 -24.99 -4.50 -11.14
N LEU A 139 -23.86 -4.36 -11.87
CA LEU A 139 -22.81 -3.42 -11.51
C LEU A 139 -23.28 -1.96 -11.53
N LYS A 140 -24.12 -1.58 -12.51
CA LYS A 140 -24.76 -0.25 -12.55
C LYS A 140 -25.72 -0.04 -11.39
N LYS A 141 -26.50 -1.05 -11.04
CA LYS A 141 -27.47 -1.01 -9.94
C LYS A 141 -26.79 -0.87 -8.57
N HIS A 142 -25.76 -1.68 -8.30
CA HIS A 142 -25.11 -1.77 -6.99
C HIS A 142 -23.86 -0.90 -6.86
N LYS A 143 -23.34 -0.35 -7.97
CA LYS A 143 -22.19 0.60 -8.03
C LYS A 143 -20.84 0.06 -7.58
N SER A 144 -20.73 -1.18 -7.11
CA SER A 144 -19.48 -1.83 -6.77
C SER A 144 -19.56 -3.34 -6.95
N VAL A 145 -18.43 -3.98 -7.26
CA VAL A 145 -18.35 -5.45 -7.39
C VAL A 145 -18.74 -6.12 -6.07
N ARG A 146 -18.18 -5.65 -4.95
CA ARG A 146 -18.52 -6.18 -3.61
C ARG A 146 -20.03 -6.17 -3.35
N ALA A 147 -20.70 -5.05 -3.63
CA ALA A 147 -22.14 -4.93 -3.38
C ALA A 147 -22.96 -5.88 -4.26
N VAL A 148 -22.54 -6.14 -5.50
CA VAL A 148 -23.16 -7.16 -6.37
C VAL A 148 -22.98 -8.54 -5.76
N LEU A 149 -21.76 -8.92 -5.41
CA LEU A 149 -21.47 -10.26 -4.89
C LEU A 149 -22.22 -10.53 -3.59
N LEU A 150 -22.28 -9.57 -2.66
CA LEU A 150 -23.04 -9.70 -1.42
C LEU A 150 -24.56 -9.76 -1.63
N ALA A 151 -25.09 -9.08 -2.65
CA ALA A 151 -26.52 -9.08 -2.94
C ALA A 151 -27.00 -10.39 -3.58
N GLU A 152 -26.18 -10.95 -4.48
CA GLU A 152 -26.54 -12.11 -5.29
C GLU A 152 -26.06 -13.44 -4.67
N ASN A 153 -25.02 -13.41 -3.84
CA ASN A 153 -24.51 -14.61 -3.15
C ASN A 153 -24.52 -14.42 -1.63
N LYS A 154 -25.63 -14.79 -0.99
CA LYS A 154 -25.85 -14.64 0.46
C LYS A 154 -24.91 -15.46 1.34
N ASN A 155 -24.15 -16.41 0.77
CA ASN A 155 -23.21 -17.25 1.49
C ASN A 155 -21.76 -16.78 1.32
N LEU A 156 -21.55 -15.61 0.74
CA LEU A 156 -20.21 -15.08 0.50
C LEU A 156 -19.71 -14.38 1.76
N GLU A 157 -18.72 -14.96 2.41
CA GLU A 157 -17.92 -14.28 3.44
C GLU A 157 -16.81 -13.47 2.76
N ILE A 158 -16.94 -12.15 2.74
CA ILE A 158 -15.96 -11.22 2.17
C ILE A 158 -15.43 -10.29 3.27
#